data_4b83fe14007169bbf0d661f25808c78d
#
_entry.id   4b83fe14007169bbf0d661f25808c78d
#
_cell.length_a   1.000
_cell.length_b   1.000
_cell.length_c   1.000
_cell.angle_alpha   90.00
_cell.angle_beta   90.00
_cell.angle_gamma   90.00
#
_symmetry.space_group_name_H-M   'P 1'
#
loop_
_entity.id
_entity.type
_entity.pdbx_description
1 polymer ?
#
loop_
_entity_poly.entity_id
_entity_poly.type
_entity_poly.pdbx_seq_one_letter_code
_entity_poly.pdbx_strand_id
1 'polypeptide(L)'
;MLGLCLAFAPMAGAQTLNKQGGISSQTLQKIVKAQDSAPVNKALFNALAANKIDDLAKNFANQELFDSHFSVETPKQSIHNQKSSGRCWMFSSFNVLRADFARRHADSLRVDFSHDYLFFYDQLEKANLMLQGVLDNAKKPIDDPRLQFFFRSPLNDGGTFCGVADLAPKYGLVPMSAQPETYTAENTSKLRSLLSSKLREYGLELYRMAAAGKKQQAIAERKTEMLSTIYRMLSIALGEPVKEFTYQFRDKNGRAVGAPRRFTPKSFYDEVVGNPIKGTFIMVMNDPRRPYHKTYEVEYDRHVYDGTNWKYLNLPMDEIAKLAIASLKDGKKMYSSYDVGKQFDRERGFSDTENYDYASLFSTTFPMNKADRIATFDSGSTHAMTLTAVDLDNEGNPIKWKVENSWGATNGHQGCIIMTNRWFNEYMFRLVVDKKYVPETLLKEFEQKPLMVTPEDPLFSDDM
;
A
#
# COMPACT_ATOMS: atom_id res chain seq x y z
N MET A 1 6.59 59.62 30.53
CA MET A 1 6.86 58.29 31.09
C MET A 1 6.28 57.24 30.15
N LEU A 2 7.08 56.64 29.27
CA LEU A 2 6.69 55.54 28.41
C LEU A 2 6.98 54.23 29.16
N GLY A 3 5.96 53.48 29.46
CA GLY A 3 6.07 52.16 30.04
C GLY A 3 6.33 51.10 28.95
N LEU A 4 7.52 50.51 28.99
CA LEU A 4 7.89 49.40 28.12
C LEU A 4 7.30 48.09 28.70
N CYS A 5 6.24 47.57 28.13
CA CYS A 5 5.76 46.21 28.44
C CYS A 5 6.62 45.17 27.74
N LEU A 6 7.54 44.57 28.49
CA LEU A 6 8.27 43.37 28.07
C LEU A 6 7.31 42.18 28.18
N ALA A 7 6.85 41.66 27.02
CA ALA A 7 6.14 40.41 26.96
C ALA A 7 7.17 39.26 27.13
N PHE A 8 7.11 38.58 28.26
CA PHE A 8 7.81 37.31 28.46
C PHE A 8 7.11 36.23 27.65
N ALA A 9 7.75 35.75 26.58
CA ALA A 9 7.38 34.51 25.96
C ALA A 9 7.65 33.35 26.94
N PRO A 10 6.73 32.39 27.10
CA PRO A 10 7.02 31.22 27.92
C PRO A 10 8.13 30.43 27.25
N MET A 11 9.30 30.36 27.89
CA MET A 11 10.31 29.37 27.54
C MET A 11 9.67 28.00 27.71
N ALA A 12 9.62 27.22 26.62
CA ALA A 12 9.34 25.80 26.71
C ALA A 12 10.34 25.18 27.67
N GLY A 13 9.88 24.83 28.87
CA GLY A 13 10.72 24.25 29.90
C GLY A 13 11.36 22.97 29.35
N ALA A 14 12.66 22.92 29.32
CA ALA A 14 13.38 21.67 29.06
C ALA A 14 12.84 20.63 30.05
N GLN A 15 12.31 19.53 29.50
CA GLN A 15 11.81 18.42 30.29
C GLN A 15 12.92 17.97 31.24
N THR A 16 12.75 18.20 32.55
CA THR A 16 13.72 17.75 33.54
C THR A 16 13.78 16.23 33.48
N LEU A 17 14.90 15.69 33.03
CA LEU A 17 15.17 14.26 32.96
C LEU A 17 14.87 13.63 34.34
N ASN A 18 13.87 12.75 34.39
CA ASN A 18 13.59 11.95 35.56
C ASN A 18 14.70 10.91 35.75
N LYS A 19 15.70 11.24 36.58
CA LYS A 19 16.83 10.36 36.88
C LYS A 19 16.41 9.00 37.44
N GLN A 20 15.19 8.87 37.97
CA GLN A 20 14.63 7.58 38.47
C GLN A 20 14.20 6.67 37.32
N GLY A 21 14.03 7.16 36.09
CA GLY A 21 13.71 6.36 34.91
C GLY A 21 14.89 5.53 34.34
N GLY A 22 16.11 5.77 34.83
CA GLY A 22 17.30 5.04 34.40
C GLY A 22 17.45 3.66 35.08
N ILE A 23 18.08 2.71 34.37
CA ILE A 23 18.48 1.42 34.98
C ILE A 23 19.63 1.68 35.95
N SER A 24 19.34 1.84 37.24
CA SER A 24 20.35 1.96 38.28
C SER A 24 21.06 0.61 38.53
N SER A 25 22.24 0.64 39.18
CA SER A 25 22.91 -0.59 39.61
C SER A 25 22.02 -1.48 40.46
N GLN A 26 21.18 -0.90 41.32
CA GLN A 26 20.22 -1.66 42.14
C GLN A 26 19.10 -2.26 41.27
N THR A 27 18.60 -1.52 40.26
CA THR A 27 17.60 -2.03 39.32
C THR A 27 18.20 -3.19 38.51
N LEU A 28 19.43 -3.04 38.00
CA LEU A 28 20.12 -4.09 37.27
C LEU A 28 20.33 -5.36 38.11
N GLN A 29 20.74 -5.21 39.37
CA GLN A 29 20.87 -6.35 40.30
C GLN A 29 19.54 -7.10 40.48
N LYS A 30 18.39 -6.37 40.59
CA LYS A 30 17.06 -7.02 40.67
C LYS A 30 16.73 -7.78 39.39
N ILE A 31 17.00 -7.18 38.21
CA ILE A 31 16.78 -7.80 36.91
C ILE A 31 17.62 -9.09 36.79
N VAL A 32 18.92 -9.04 37.10
CA VAL A 32 19.80 -10.18 37.01
C VAL A 32 19.35 -11.29 38.00
N LYS A 33 19.03 -10.93 39.25
CA LYS A 33 18.57 -11.90 40.26
C LYS A 33 17.26 -12.59 39.84
N ALA A 34 16.39 -11.93 39.09
CA ALA A 34 15.16 -12.55 38.57
C ALA A 34 15.47 -13.70 37.59
N GLN A 35 16.66 -13.71 36.94
CA GLN A 35 17.10 -14.76 36.04
C GLN A 35 17.59 -16.02 36.80
N ASP A 36 17.94 -15.90 38.06
CA ASP A 36 18.38 -17.06 38.88
C ASP A 36 17.27 -18.13 39.02
N SER A 37 15.99 -17.69 38.97
CA SER A 37 14.81 -18.55 39.02
C SER A 37 14.43 -19.19 37.67
N ALA A 38 14.93 -18.62 36.55
CA ALA A 38 14.70 -19.12 35.19
C ALA A 38 15.98 -18.99 34.35
N PRO A 39 17.00 -19.84 34.65
CA PRO A 39 18.29 -19.73 33.97
C PRO A 39 18.14 -20.02 32.46
N VAL A 40 18.91 -19.28 31.65
CA VAL A 40 18.95 -19.48 30.20
C VAL A 40 19.36 -20.91 29.86
N ASN A 41 18.55 -21.58 29.05
CA ASN A 41 18.86 -22.92 28.54
C ASN A 41 20.06 -22.83 27.58
N LYS A 42 21.18 -23.47 27.97
CA LYS A 42 22.43 -23.46 27.19
C LYS A 42 22.27 -24.06 25.80
N ALA A 43 21.46 -25.12 25.64
CA ALA A 43 21.22 -25.74 24.35
C ALA A 43 20.46 -24.76 23.43
N LEU A 44 19.44 -24.10 23.97
CA LEU A 44 18.68 -23.07 23.24
C LEU A 44 19.57 -21.86 22.87
N PHE A 45 20.41 -21.39 23.80
CA PHE A 45 21.38 -20.34 23.51
C PHE A 45 22.33 -20.76 22.37
N ASN A 46 22.90 -21.95 22.42
CA ASN A 46 23.79 -22.43 21.35
C ASN A 46 23.07 -22.57 20.01
N ALA A 47 21.81 -23.01 20.01
CA ALA A 47 21.01 -23.11 18.81
C ALA A 47 20.73 -21.74 18.22
N LEU A 48 20.32 -20.77 19.03
CA LEU A 48 20.06 -19.37 18.58
C LEU A 48 21.33 -18.63 18.15
N ALA A 49 22.46 -18.92 18.77
CA ALA A 49 23.77 -18.32 18.41
C ALA A 49 24.23 -18.71 16.99
N ALA A 50 23.74 -19.84 16.46
CA ALA A 50 24.16 -20.38 15.16
C ALA A 50 23.07 -20.37 14.08
N ASN A 51 21.82 -20.03 14.42
CA ASN A 51 20.68 -20.10 13.51
C ASN A 51 19.82 -18.84 13.60
N LYS A 52 18.97 -18.62 12.59
CA LYS A 52 17.97 -17.54 12.60
C LYS A 52 16.89 -17.84 13.65
N ILE A 53 16.36 -16.79 14.26
CA ILE A 53 15.26 -16.91 15.24
C ILE A 53 14.05 -17.60 14.59
N ASP A 54 13.66 -17.20 13.39
CA ASP A 54 12.50 -17.77 12.69
C ASP A 54 12.65 -19.26 12.43
N ASP A 55 13.85 -19.74 12.10
CA ASP A 55 14.09 -21.16 11.83
C ASP A 55 13.85 -22.03 13.09
N LEU A 56 14.12 -21.48 14.28
CA LEU A 56 13.90 -22.15 15.56
C LEU A 56 12.50 -21.95 16.15
N ALA A 57 11.85 -20.85 15.78
CA ALA A 57 10.48 -20.57 16.20
C ALA A 57 9.43 -21.26 15.30
N LYS A 58 9.84 -21.83 14.15
CA LYS A 58 8.93 -22.45 13.19
C LYS A 58 8.07 -23.53 13.86
N ASN A 59 6.73 -23.35 13.81
CA ASN A 59 5.79 -24.27 14.41
C ASN A 59 5.56 -25.47 13.49
N PHE A 60 6.15 -26.59 13.83
CA PHE A 60 6.09 -27.82 13.03
C PHE A 60 4.65 -28.39 12.94
N ALA A 61 3.88 -28.30 14.01
CA ALA A 61 2.50 -28.78 14.04
C ALA A 61 1.58 -28.03 13.08
N ASN A 62 1.94 -26.77 12.71
CA ASN A 62 1.14 -25.93 11.79
C ASN A 62 1.34 -26.32 10.31
N GLN A 63 2.22 -27.25 9.98
CA GLN A 63 2.49 -27.65 8.59
C GLN A 63 1.31 -28.38 7.95
N GLU A 64 0.51 -29.09 8.73
CA GLU A 64 -0.68 -29.84 8.26
C GLU A 64 -1.79 -28.92 7.74
N LEU A 65 -1.79 -27.63 8.13
CA LEU A 65 -2.81 -26.66 7.67
C LEU A 65 -2.60 -26.20 6.23
N PHE A 66 -1.42 -26.48 5.64
CA PHE A 66 -1.15 -26.10 4.27
C PHE A 66 -1.85 -27.05 3.29
N ASP A 67 -2.85 -26.50 2.59
CA ASP A 67 -3.54 -27.16 1.49
C ASP A 67 -3.85 -26.14 0.40
N SER A 68 -3.70 -26.54 -0.87
CA SER A 68 -3.85 -25.67 -2.04
C SER A 68 -5.19 -25.82 -2.78
N HIS A 69 -6.12 -26.63 -2.24
CA HIS A 69 -7.47 -26.73 -2.78
C HIS A 69 -8.34 -25.52 -2.38
N PHE A 70 -9.20 -25.07 -3.29
CA PHE A 70 -10.16 -23.99 -3.05
C PHE A 70 -11.50 -24.30 -3.70
N SER A 71 -12.59 -24.17 -2.95
CA SER A 71 -13.95 -24.38 -3.43
C SER A 71 -14.42 -23.26 -4.38
N VAL A 72 -13.85 -22.05 -4.26
CA VAL A 72 -14.11 -20.91 -5.13
C VAL A 72 -12.78 -20.30 -5.56
N GLU A 73 -12.47 -20.37 -6.85
CA GLU A 73 -11.23 -19.81 -7.42
C GLU A 73 -11.50 -19.09 -8.74
N THR A 74 -10.96 -17.89 -8.89
CA THR A 74 -11.03 -17.13 -10.15
C THR A 74 -10.01 -17.66 -11.17
N PRO A 75 -10.22 -17.45 -12.48
CA PRO A 75 -9.28 -17.91 -13.52
C PRO A 75 -7.85 -17.39 -13.27
N LYS A 76 -6.87 -18.30 -13.44
CA LYS A 76 -5.43 -17.97 -13.29
C LYS A 76 -4.97 -17.03 -14.40
N GLN A 77 -4.03 -16.15 -14.04
CA GLN A 77 -3.34 -15.25 -14.97
C GLN A 77 -1.83 -15.34 -14.77
N SER A 78 -1.06 -14.71 -15.68
CA SER A 78 0.39 -14.60 -15.53
C SER A 78 0.77 -13.79 -14.30
N ILE A 79 1.71 -14.32 -13.53
CA ILE A 79 2.26 -13.66 -12.34
C ILE A 79 3.38 -12.72 -12.76
N HIS A 80 3.34 -11.48 -12.30
CA HIS A 80 4.36 -10.46 -12.53
C HIS A 80 5.30 -10.32 -11.34
N ASN A 81 6.40 -9.58 -11.55
CA ASN A 81 7.39 -9.32 -10.51
C ASN A 81 7.71 -7.83 -10.42
N GLN A 82 7.34 -7.19 -9.30
CA GLN A 82 7.63 -5.78 -9.04
C GLN A 82 9.10 -5.51 -8.73
N LYS A 83 9.89 -6.58 -8.49
CA LYS A 83 11.31 -6.50 -8.10
C LYS A 83 11.51 -5.64 -6.83
N SER A 84 12.57 -4.82 -6.82
CA SER A 84 12.94 -3.92 -5.73
C SER A 84 12.24 -2.55 -5.84
N SER A 85 10.90 -2.57 -5.94
CA SER A 85 10.07 -1.37 -6.02
C SER A 85 8.85 -1.44 -5.11
N GLY A 86 8.32 -0.31 -4.67
CA GLY A 86 7.11 -0.21 -3.84
C GLY A 86 5.81 -0.24 -4.64
N ARG A 87 5.81 -0.69 -5.91
CA ARG A 87 4.67 -0.62 -6.83
C ARG A 87 3.62 -1.73 -6.66
N CYS A 88 3.60 -2.47 -5.56
CA CYS A 88 2.64 -3.55 -5.30
C CYS A 88 1.18 -3.13 -5.55
N TRP A 89 0.83 -1.90 -5.17
CA TRP A 89 -0.48 -1.31 -5.39
C TRP A 89 -0.89 -1.26 -6.87
N MET A 90 0.05 -0.93 -7.75
CA MET A 90 -0.16 -0.84 -9.19
C MET A 90 -0.28 -2.24 -9.81
N PHE A 91 0.62 -3.17 -9.42
CA PHE A 91 0.57 -4.56 -9.87
C PHE A 91 -0.75 -5.22 -9.50
N SER A 92 -1.19 -5.06 -8.25
CA SER A 92 -2.47 -5.61 -7.76
C SER A 92 -3.67 -4.99 -8.47
N SER A 93 -3.66 -3.69 -8.70
CA SER A 93 -4.72 -2.99 -9.45
C SER A 93 -4.78 -3.45 -10.90
N PHE A 94 -3.64 -3.59 -11.57
CA PHE A 94 -3.59 -4.08 -12.95
C PHE A 94 -4.05 -5.53 -13.06
N ASN A 95 -3.76 -6.38 -12.09
CA ASN A 95 -4.29 -7.74 -12.05
C ASN A 95 -5.82 -7.76 -12.03
N VAL A 96 -6.47 -6.85 -11.29
CA VAL A 96 -7.93 -6.69 -11.31
C VAL A 96 -8.42 -6.28 -12.71
N LEU A 97 -7.80 -5.27 -13.31
CA LEU A 97 -8.19 -4.79 -14.65
C LEU A 97 -7.97 -5.86 -15.74
N ARG A 98 -6.87 -6.62 -15.67
CA ARG A 98 -6.56 -7.73 -16.58
C ARG A 98 -7.60 -8.84 -16.45
N ALA A 99 -8.01 -9.17 -15.23
CA ALA A 99 -9.04 -10.18 -14.97
C ALA A 99 -10.40 -9.71 -15.51
N ASP A 100 -10.75 -8.45 -15.31
CA ASP A 100 -11.99 -7.88 -15.83
C ASP A 100 -12.02 -7.85 -17.36
N PHE A 101 -10.89 -7.53 -18.00
CA PHE A 101 -10.77 -7.61 -19.45
C PHE A 101 -10.97 -9.05 -19.94
N ALA A 102 -10.27 -10.02 -19.38
CA ALA A 102 -10.40 -11.42 -19.76
C ALA A 102 -11.84 -11.91 -19.58
N ARG A 103 -12.49 -11.58 -18.46
CA ARG A 103 -13.88 -11.99 -18.17
C ARG A 103 -14.87 -11.40 -19.18
N ARG A 104 -14.72 -10.12 -19.57
CA ARG A 104 -15.57 -9.50 -20.62
C ARG A 104 -15.43 -10.17 -21.98
N HIS A 105 -14.32 -10.80 -22.24
CA HIS A 105 -14.04 -11.56 -23.46
C HIS A 105 -14.17 -13.07 -23.27
N ALA A 106 -15.01 -13.54 -22.33
CA ALA A 106 -15.24 -14.95 -22.04
C ALA A 106 -13.94 -15.76 -21.87
N ASP A 107 -12.95 -15.17 -21.23
CA ASP A 107 -11.60 -15.70 -20.96
C ASP A 107 -10.78 -16.06 -22.24
N SER A 108 -11.17 -15.53 -23.39
CA SER A 108 -10.52 -15.80 -24.67
C SER A 108 -9.33 -14.89 -24.99
N LEU A 109 -9.32 -13.65 -24.45
CA LEU A 109 -8.29 -12.65 -24.69
C LEU A 109 -7.48 -12.33 -23.43
N ARG A 110 -6.25 -11.91 -23.64
CA ARG A 110 -5.33 -11.45 -22.60
C ARG A 110 -4.77 -10.08 -22.95
N VAL A 111 -4.50 -9.30 -21.91
CA VAL A 111 -3.82 -8.01 -21.99
C VAL A 111 -2.85 -7.89 -20.80
N ASP A 112 -1.72 -7.28 -21.04
CA ASP A 112 -0.76 -6.88 -20.01
C ASP A 112 -0.50 -5.39 -20.13
N PHE A 113 -0.39 -4.71 -18.99
CA PHE A 113 -0.17 -3.26 -18.91
C PHE A 113 1.27 -2.95 -18.53
N SER A 114 1.82 -1.88 -19.09
CA SER A 114 3.10 -1.32 -18.68
C SER A 114 2.97 -0.65 -17.31
N HIS A 115 3.68 -1.17 -16.32
CA HIS A 115 3.79 -0.52 -15.01
C HIS A 115 4.72 0.69 -15.08
N ASP A 116 5.79 0.63 -15.88
CA ASP A 116 6.74 1.74 -16.09
C ASP A 116 6.04 3.00 -16.62
N TYR A 117 5.13 2.83 -17.61
CA TYR A 117 4.36 3.95 -18.18
C TYR A 117 3.53 4.69 -17.12
N LEU A 118 2.73 3.95 -16.34
CA LEU A 118 1.86 4.59 -15.35
C LEU A 118 2.66 5.10 -14.15
N PHE A 119 3.75 4.43 -13.79
CA PHE A 119 4.66 4.84 -12.74
C PHE A 119 5.35 6.17 -13.06
N PHE A 120 5.68 6.44 -14.32
CA PHE A 120 6.20 7.74 -14.73
C PHE A 120 5.26 8.88 -14.32
N TYR A 121 3.98 8.74 -14.64
CA TYR A 121 2.98 9.75 -14.31
C TYR A 121 2.65 9.79 -12.82
N ASP A 122 2.68 8.65 -12.13
CA ASP A 122 2.56 8.61 -10.69
C ASP A 122 3.60 9.47 -9.99
N GLN A 123 4.87 9.32 -10.38
CA GLN A 123 5.96 10.08 -9.79
C GLN A 123 5.89 11.59 -10.14
N LEU A 124 5.47 11.93 -11.35
CA LEU A 124 5.27 13.33 -11.76
C LEU A 124 4.11 13.98 -10.97
N GLU A 125 2.99 13.28 -10.82
CA GLU A 125 1.82 13.79 -10.09
C GLU A 125 2.09 13.92 -8.59
N LYS A 126 2.77 12.96 -7.98
CA LYS A 126 3.21 13.05 -6.58
C LYS A 126 4.18 14.21 -6.36
N ALA A 127 5.09 14.45 -7.31
CA ALA A 127 5.94 15.64 -7.28
C ALA A 127 5.12 16.93 -7.30
N ASN A 128 4.12 17.01 -8.16
CA ASN A 128 3.18 18.13 -8.18
C ASN A 128 2.38 18.25 -6.88
N LEU A 129 1.88 17.13 -6.34
CA LEU A 129 1.15 17.09 -5.06
C LEU A 129 1.98 17.66 -3.92
N MET A 130 3.25 17.23 -3.81
CA MET A 130 4.18 17.74 -2.81
C MET A 130 4.41 19.25 -2.95
N LEU A 131 4.75 19.73 -4.14
CA LEU A 131 5.03 21.16 -4.36
C LEU A 131 3.79 22.02 -4.12
N GLN A 132 2.62 21.56 -4.54
CA GLN A 132 1.37 22.27 -4.28
C GLN A 132 0.98 22.24 -2.80
N GLY A 133 1.15 21.10 -2.13
CA GLY A 133 0.89 20.97 -0.70
C GLY A 133 1.76 21.92 0.14
N VAL A 134 3.02 22.14 -0.26
CA VAL A 134 3.87 23.16 0.36
C VAL A 134 3.31 24.57 0.13
N LEU A 135 2.87 24.88 -1.08
CA LEU A 135 2.26 26.20 -1.38
C LEU A 135 0.96 26.46 -0.62
N ASP A 136 0.10 25.44 -0.52
CA ASP A 136 -1.18 25.54 0.21
C ASP A 136 -0.98 25.83 1.70
N ASN A 137 0.16 25.39 2.24
CA ASN A 137 0.53 25.58 3.64
C ASN A 137 1.60 26.69 3.86
N ALA A 138 1.99 27.44 2.82
CA ALA A 138 3.11 28.39 2.90
C ALA A 138 2.90 29.57 3.83
N LYS A 139 1.69 29.80 4.33
CA LYS A 139 1.39 30.81 5.37
C LYS A 139 1.74 30.34 6.78
N LYS A 140 2.00 29.05 6.96
CA LYS A 140 2.36 28.44 8.25
C LYS A 140 3.88 28.50 8.47
N PRO A 141 4.36 28.44 9.72
CA PRO A 141 5.78 28.27 10.00
C PRO A 141 6.35 27.01 9.37
N ILE A 142 7.66 27.01 9.06
CA ILE A 142 8.32 25.87 8.39
C ILE A 142 8.27 24.58 9.25
N ASP A 143 8.17 24.70 10.54
CA ASP A 143 8.08 23.63 11.53
C ASP A 143 6.63 23.19 11.83
N ASP A 144 5.64 23.77 11.16
CA ASP A 144 4.25 23.29 11.25
C ASP A 144 4.16 21.82 10.79
N PRO A 145 3.49 20.93 11.53
CA PRO A 145 3.43 19.51 11.21
C PRO A 145 2.96 19.19 9.78
N ARG A 146 2.03 19.98 9.22
CA ARG A 146 1.55 19.80 7.84
C ARG A 146 2.59 20.14 6.77
N LEU A 147 3.42 21.16 7.00
CA LEU A 147 4.57 21.44 6.13
C LEU A 147 5.64 20.38 6.29
N GLN A 148 5.92 19.98 7.53
CA GLN A 148 6.90 18.93 7.82
C GLN A 148 6.50 17.59 7.18
N PHE A 149 5.22 17.28 7.09
CA PHE A 149 4.72 16.11 6.37
C PHE A 149 5.26 16.05 4.93
N PHE A 150 5.10 17.12 4.13
CA PHE A 150 5.60 17.16 2.75
C PHE A 150 7.12 17.12 2.65
N PHE A 151 7.84 17.74 3.58
CA PHE A 151 9.31 17.73 3.57
C PHE A 151 9.90 16.41 4.09
N ARG A 152 9.22 15.72 5.00
CA ARG A 152 9.67 14.44 5.55
C ARG A 152 9.60 13.33 4.51
N SER A 153 8.47 13.23 3.81
CA SER A 153 8.22 12.25 2.76
C SER A 153 7.76 12.90 1.45
N PRO A 154 8.67 13.57 0.69
CA PRO A 154 8.31 14.33 -0.51
C PRO A 154 7.78 13.47 -1.64
N LEU A 155 8.25 12.21 -1.73
CA LEU A 155 7.94 11.28 -2.79
C LEU A 155 8.17 9.85 -2.32
N ASN A 156 7.24 8.95 -2.65
CA ASN A 156 7.38 7.51 -2.48
C ASN A 156 6.97 6.76 -3.77
N ASP A 157 7.27 5.48 -3.83
CA ASP A 157 6.84 4.56 -4.89
C ASP A 157 5.68 3.65 -4.47
N GLY A 158 5.21 3.77 -3.21
CA GLY A 158 4.02 3.14 -2.67
C GLY A 158 2.71 3.78 -3.15
N GLY A 159 1.60 3.29 -2.66
CA GLY A 159 0.29 3.86 -2.93
C GLY A 159 -0.86 2.89 -2.78
N THR A 160 -2.02 3.31 -3.29
CA THR A 160 -3.29 2.60 -3.16
C THR A 160 -3.99 2.45 -4.52
N PHE A 161 -5.10 1.73 -4.53
CA PHE A 161 -5.96 1.58 -5.72
C PHE A 161 -6.42 2.93 -6.30
N CYS A 162 -6.58 3.96 -5.45
CA CYS A 162 -6.94 5.31 -5.91
C CYS A 162 -5.96 5.86 -6.95
N GLY A 163 -4.67 5.53 -6.81
CA GLY A 163 -3.65 5.93 -7.78
C GLY A 163 -3.98 5.45 -9.19
N VAL A 164 -4.26 4.16 -9.38
CA VAL A 164 -4.66 3.64 -10.71
C VAL A 164 -6.01 4.21 -11.14
N ALA A 165 -6.96 4.36 -10.22
CA ALA A 165 -8.29 4.87 -10.53
C ALA A 165 -8.29 6.33 -11.02
N ASP A 166 -7.32 7.14 -10.61
CA ASP A 166 -7.17 8.52 -11.05
C ASP A 166 -6.19 8.65 -12.24
N LEU A 167 -5.04 7.94 -12.22
CA LEU A 167 -4.02 8.05 -13.24
C LEU A 167 -4.40 7.42 -14.59
N ALA A 168 -5.00 6.22 -14.57
CA ALA A 168 -5.33 5.52 -15.81
C ALA A 168 -6.39 6.28 -16.66
N PRO A 169 -7.47 6.84 -16.09
CA PRO A 169 -8.37 7.72 -16.85
C PRO A 169 -7.70 9.02 -17.32
N LYS A 170 -6.74 9.56 -16.57
CA LYS A 170 -6.07 10.83 -16.89
C LYS A 170 -5.05 10.68 -18.02
N TYR A 171 -4.21 9.66 -17.95
CA TYR A 171 -3.07 9.46 -18.86
C TYR A 171 -3.26 8.31 -19.86
N GLY A 172 -4.24 7.46 -19.66
CA GLY A 172 -4.43 6.24 -20.44
C GLY A 172 -3.60 5.08 -19.92
N LEU A 173 -3.62 3.98 -20.66
CA LEU A 173 -2.80 2.78 -20.43
C LEU A 173 -2.08 2.40 -21.70
N VAL A 174 -0.97 1.68 -21.57
CA VAL A 174 -0.25 1.09 -22.70
C VAL A 174 0.08 -0.37 -22.40
N PRO A 175 0.21 -1.24 -23.42
CA PRO A 175 0.64 -2.60 -23.19
C PRO A 175 2.12 -2.64 -22.81
N MET A 176 2.52 -3.65 -22.03
CA MET A 176 3.91 -3.85 -21.61
C MET A 176 4.89 -3.89 -22.83
N SER A 177 4.44 -4.39 -23.97
CA SER A 177 5.26 -4.45 -25.19
C SER A 177 5.54 -3.08 -25.83
N ALA A 178 4.73 -2.05 -25.54
CA ALA A 178 4.93 -0.71 -26.07
C ALA A 178 5.88 0.13 -25.19
N GLN A 179 5.86 -0.10 -23.89
CA GLN A 179 6.82 0.51 -22.95
C GLN A 179 7.17 -0.54 -21.88
N PRO A 180 8.27 -1.32 -22.10
CA PRO A 180 8.71 -2.34 -21.17
C PRO A 180 9.32 -1.73 -19.91
N GLU A 181 9.44 -2.56 -18.85
CA GLU A 181 10.11 -2.18 -17.60
C GLU A 181 11.55 -1.76 -17.84
N THR A 182 11.99 -0.69 -17.19
CA THR A 182 13.38 -0.28 -17.12
C THR A 182 14.05 -0.83 -15.85
N TYR A 183 15.38 -0.92 -15.85
CA TYR A 183 16.13 -1.27 -14.63
C TYR A 183 15.77 -0.35 -13.46
N THR A 184 15.60 0.94 -13.72
CA THR A 184 15.24 1.93 -12.68
C THR A 184 13.82 1.75 -12.16
N ALA A 185 12.87 1.38 -13.01
CA ALA A 185 11.51 1.04 -12.59
C ALA A 185 11.49 -0.23 -11.72
N GLU A 186 12.36 -1.20 -12.03
CA GLU A 186 12.55 -2.40 -11.19
C GLU A 186 13.35 -2.15 -9.90
N ASN A 187 14.06 -0.99 -9.77
CA ASN A 187 14.95 -0.64 -8.65
C ASN A 187 14.79 0.84 -8.27
N THR A 188 13.65 1.21 -7.72
CA THR A 188 13.18 2.59 -7.57
C THR A 188 13.89 3.43 -6.50
N SER A 189 14.52 2.81 -5.51
CA SER A 189 15.02 3.48 -4.30
C SER A 189 15.99 4.63 -4.58
N LYS A 190 16.92 4.48 -5.57
CA LYS A 190 17.89 5.54 -5.90
C LYS A 190 17.22 6.72 -6.61
N LEU A 191 16.36 6.46 -7.59
CA LEU A 191 15.60 7.49 -8.29
C LEU A 191 14.74 8.27 -7.29
N ARG A 192 13.98 7.57 -6.44
CA ARG A 192 13.16 8.17 -5.38
C ARG A 192 13.98 9.08 -4.46
N SER A 193 15.16 8.63 -4.01
CA SER A 193 16.04 9.43 -3.16
C SER A 193 16.48 10.72 -3.83
N LEU A 194 16.88 10.68 -5.11
CA LEU A 194 17.30 11.85 -5.87
C LEU A 194 16.15 12.82 -6.13
N LEU A 195 14.99 12.32 -6.54
CA LEU A 195 13.78 13.13 -6.73
C LEU A 195 13.34 13.79 -5.41
N SER A 196 13.34 13.03 -4.30
CA SER A 196 12.98 13.57 -2.97
C SER A 196 13.93 14.68 -2.53
N SER A 197 15.23 14.55 -2.79
CA SER A 197 16.20 15.61 -2.50
C SER A 197 15.92 16.88 -3.32
N LYS A 198 15.63 16.70 -4.62
CA LYS A 198 15.33 17.84 -5.51
C LYS A 198 13.98 18.48 -5.16
N LEU A 199 12.99 17.71 -4.77
CA LEU A 199 11.68 18.24 -4.34
C LEU A 199 11.77 19.01 -3.02
N ARG A 200 12.63 18.61 -2.08
CA ARG A 200 12.89 19.42 -0.86
C ARG A 200 13.50 20.78 -1.19
N GLU A 201 14.48 20.82 -2.10
CA GLU A 201 15.07 22.06 -2.60
C GLU A 201 13.98 22.96 -3.23
N TYR A 202 13.20 22.43 -4.13
CA TYR A 202 12.12 23.14 -4.83
C TYR A 202 11.00 23.59 -3.90
N GLY A 203 10.53 22.71 -3.01
CA GLY A 203 9.52 23.06 -2.03
C GLY A 203 9.96 24.20 -1.12
N LEU A 204 11.22 24.18 -0.66
CA LEU A 204 11.78 25.26 0.15
C LEU A 204 11.87 26.59 -0.63
N GLU A 205 12.24 26.54 -1.90
CA GLU A 205 12.25 27.73 -2.77
C GLU A 205 10.84 28.29 -2.93
N LEU A 206 9.83 27.47 -3.26
CA LEU A 206 8.43 27.88 -3.41
C LEU A 206 7.87 28.44 -2.10
N TYR A 207 8.17 27.81 -0.96
CA TYR A 207 7.80 28.32 0.36
C TYR A 207 8.36 29.74 0.59
N ARG A 208 9.63 29.95 0.30
CA ARG A 208 10.28 31.27 0.44
C ARG A 208 9.72 32.31 -0.52
N MET A 209 9.39 31.92 -1.75
CA MET A 209 8.73 32.81 -2.72
C MET A 209 7.35 33.27 -2.23
N ALA A 210 6.56 32.33 -1.68
CA ALA A 210 5.25 32.65 -1.13
C ALA A 210 5.35 33.54 0.13
N ALA A 211 6.28 33.22 1.04
CA ALA A 211 6.56 34.01 2.24
C ALA A 211 7.02 35.44 1.92
N ALA A 212 7.78 35.61 0.83
CA ALA A 212 8.23 36.93 0.32
C ALA A 212 7.13 37.69 -0.45
N GLY A 213 5.89 37.16 -0.54
CA GLY A 213 4.79 37.81 -1.22
C GLY A 213 4.95 37.92 -2.75
N LYS A 214 5.68 37.00 -3.39
CA LYS A 214 5.80 36.96 -4.85
C LYS A 214 4.44 36.76 -5.50
N LYS A 215 4.25 37.33 -6.70
CA LYS A 215 3.01 37.21 -7.47
C LYS A 215 2.69 35.73 -7.75
N GLN A 216 1.43 35.34 -7.64
CA GLN A 216 0.97 33.97 -7.89
C GLN A 216 1.38 33.44 -9.26
N GLN A 217 1.36 34.30 -10.28
CA GLN A 217 1.80 33.94 -11.63
C GLN A 217 3.29 33.51 -11.63
N ALA A 218 4.18 34.29 -11.01
CA ALA A 218 5.60 33.97 -10.94
C ALA A 218 5.87 32.66 -10.17
N ILE A 219 5.10 32.39 -9.11
CA ILE A 219 5.16 31.12 -8.38
C ILE A 219 4.71 29.96 -9.26
N ALA A 220 3.61 30.12 -10.01
CA ALA A 220 3.09 29.08 -10.90
C ALA A 220 4.05 28.78 -12.07
N GLU A 221 4.62 29.81 -12.69
CA GLU A 221 5.64 29.68 -13.73
C GLU A 221 6.87 28.91 -13.18
N ARG A 222 7.37 29.31 -12.02
CA ARG A 222 8.50 28.64 -11.39
C ARG A 222 8.23 27.20 -11.04
N LYS A 223 7.04 26.88 -10.50
CA LYS A 223 6.61 25.50 -10.25
C LYS A 223 6.58 24.68 -11.54
N THR A 224 6.12 25.25 -12.64
CA THR A 224 6.10 24.58 -13.96
C THR A 224 7.52 24.25 -14.45
N GLU A 225 8.48 25.16 -14.29
CA GLU A 225 9.90 24.91 -14.60
C GLU A 225 10.47 23.76 -13.75
N MET A 226 10.16 23.76 -12.44
CA MET A 226 10.55 22.69 -11.53
C MET A 226 9.99 21.34 -11.95
N LEU A 227 8.69 21.25 -12.28
CA LEU A 227 8.07 20.06 -12.78
C LEU A 227 8.66 19.60 -14.13
N SER A 228 9.04 20.53 -15.01
CA SER A 228 9.74 20.23 -16.27
C SER A 228 11.10 19.57 -16.00
N THR A 229 11.81 19.98 -14.95
CA THR A 229 13.05 19.34 -14.52
C THR A 229 12.78 17.92 -13.98
N ILE A 230 11.74 17.73 -13.17
CA ILE A 230 11.32 16.40 -12.69
C ILE A 230 10.95 15.50 -13.86
N TYR A 231 10.14 16.00 -14.80
CA TYR A 231 9.79 15.26 -16.02
C TYR A 231 11.04 14.78 -16.78
N ARG A 232 12.04 15.66 -16.96
CA ARG A 232 13.30 15.31 -17.62
C ARG A 232 14.06 14.23 -16.85
N MET A 233 14.13 14.32 -15.50
CA MET A 233 14.77 13.27 -14.68
C MET A 233 14.07 11.92 -14.84
N LEU A 234 12.73 11.92 -14.85
CA LEU A 234 11.93 10.72 -15.10
C LEU A 234 12.16 10.18 -16.51
N SER A 235 12.19 11.03 -17.55
CA SER A 235 12.43 10.61 -18.93
C SER A 235 13.80 9.95 -19.11
N ILE A 236 14.83 10.43 -18.42
CA ILE A 236 16.18 9.84 -18.45
C ILE A 236 16.19 8.47 -17.76
N ALA A 237 15.42 8.31 -16.67
CA ALA A 237 15.45 7.11 -15.83
C ALA A 237 14.48 6.00 -16.27
N LEU A 238 13.30 6.38 -16.77
CA LEU A 238 12.18 5.49 -17.10
C LEU A 238 11.85 5.46 -18.61
N GLY A 239 12.49 6.34 -19.41
CA GLY A 239 12.12 6.59 -20.80
C GLY A 239 10.97 7.61 -20.92
N GLU A 240 10.84 8.21 -22.11
CA GLU A 240 9.69 9.09 -22.39
C GLU A 240 8.42 8.26 -22.58
N PRO A 241 7.29 8.66 -22.00
CA PRO A 241 6.03 7.98 -22.20
C PRO A 241 5.63 7.93 -23.69
N VAL A 242 5.29 6.74 -24.18
CA VAL A 242 4.87 6.56 -25.57
C VAL A 242 3.55 7.30 -25.83
N LYS A 243 3.45 7.94 -27.01
CA LYS A 243 2.27 8.72 -27.41
C LYS A 243 1.32 7.92 -28.29
N GLU A 244 1.85 7.02 -29.09
CA GLU A 244 1.14 6.14 -30.01
C GLU A 244 1.90 4.82 -30.18
N PHE A 245 1.17 3.74 -30.39
CA PHE A 245 1.76 2.40 -30.61
C PHE A 245 0.83 1.54 -31.46
N THR A 246 1.36 0.48 -32.02
CA THR A 246 0.60 -0.58 -32.68
C THR A 246 0.51 -1.78 -31.78
N TYR A 247 -0.71 -2.30 -31.58
CA TYR A 247 -0.95 -3.47 -30.74
C TYR A 247 -1.87 -4.47 -31.42
N GLN A 248 -1.59 -5.75 -31.20
CA GLN A 248 -2.43 -6.86 -31.61
C GLN A 248 -2.76 -7.71 -30.39
N PHE A 249 -4.05 -7.89 -30.13
CA PHE A 249 -4.52 -8.69 -29.01
C PHE A 249 -4.05 -10.15 -29.14
N ARG A 250 -3.97 -10.84 -28.02
CA ARG A 250 -3.57 -12.24 -27.95
C ARG A 250 -4.58 -13.05 -27.18
N ASP A 251 -4.73 -14.32 -27.57
CA ASP A 251 -5.50 -15.29 -26.80
C ASP A 251 -4.74 -15.78 -25.55
N LYS A 252 -5.37 -16.63 -24.75
CA LYS A 252 -4.77 -17.24 -23.56
C LYS A 252 -3.53 -18.10 -23.82
N ASN A 253 -3.33 -18.53 -25.08
CA ASN A 253 -2.16 -19.30 -25.52
C ASN A 253 -1.08 -18.42 -26.17
N GLY A 254 -1.24 -17.09 -26.17
CA GLY A 254 -0.32 -16.14 -26.76
C GLY A 254 -0.45 -15.96 -28.27
N ARG A 255 -1.45 -16.58 -28.93
CA ARG A 255 -1.68 -16.46 -30.37
C ARG A 255 -2.33 -15.12 -30.68
N ALA A 256 -1.91 -14.50 -31.79
CA ALA A 256 -2.47 -13.24 -32.26
C ALA A 256 -3.96 -13.38 -32.63
N VAL A 257 -4.78 -12.40 -32.25
CA VAL A 257 -6.22 -12.32 -32.54
C VAL A 257 -6.54 -11.00 -33.22
N GLY A 258 -7.21 -11.06 -34.35
CA GLY A 258 -7.52 -9.89 -35.18
C GLY A 258 -6.30 -9.29 -35.88
N ALA A 259 -6.44 -8.14 -36.52
CA ALA A 259 -5.35 -7.40 -37.13
C ALA A 259 -4.66 -6.47 -36.13
N PRO A 260 -3.37 -6.13 -36.29
CA PRO A 260 -2.74 -5.06 -35.53
C PRO A 260 -3.49 -3.73 -35.73
N ARG A 261 -3.70 -2.99 -34.64
CA ARG A 261 -4.37 -1.67 -34.65
C ARG A 261 -3.49 -0.62 -34.00
N ARG A 262 -3.62 0.62 -34.45
CA ARG A 262 -2.93 1.77 -33.87
C ARG A 262 -3.76 2.35 -32.71
N PHE A 263 -3.09 2.67 -31.62
CA PHE A 263 -3.67 3.21 -30.41
C PHE A 263 -2.89 4.42 -29.89
N THR A 264 -3.60 5.33 -29.26
CA THR A 264 -3.04 6.21 -28.23
C THR A 264 -3.26 5.57 -26.85
N PRO A 265 -2.53 5.99 -25.80
CA PRO A 265 -2.77 5.49 -24.45
C PRO A 265 -4.23 5.60 -23.99
N LYS A 266 -4.89 6.71 -24.37
CA LYS A 266 -6.32 6.94 -24.05
C LYS A 266 -7.24 5.99 -24.77
N SER A 267 -7.08 5.83 -26.09
CA SER A 267 -7.94 4.93 -26.86
C SER A 267 -7.72 3.46 -26.49
N PHE A 268 -6.51 3.10 -26.04
CA PHE A 268 -6.23 1.77 -25.53
C PHE A 268 -6.92 1.56 -24.16
N TYR A 269 -6.83 2.54 -23.25
CA TYR A 269 -7.55 2.52 -21.98
C TYR A 269 -9.06 2.32 -22.20
N ASP A 270 -9.66 3.09 -23.08
CA ASP A 270 -11.10 3.01 -23.37
C ASP A 270 -11.51 1.64 -23.91
N GLU A 271 -10.67 1.04 -24.76
CA GLU A 271 -10.88 -0.32 -25.31
C GLU A 271 -10.75 -1.41 -24.24
N VAL A 272 -9.69 -1.35 -23.41
CA VAL A 272 -9.35 -2.47 -22.52
C VAL A 272 -10.04 -2.40 -21.16
N VAL A 273 -10.38 -1.20 -20.68
CA VAL A 273 -11.10 -1.05 -19.40
C VAL A 273 -12.60 -1.06 -19.62
N GLY A 274 -13.11 -0.35 -20.63
CA GLY A 274 -14.51 -0.40 -21.08
C GLY A 274 -15.52 0.31 -20.16
N ASN A 275 -15.28 0.34 -18.85
CA ASN A 275 -16.09 1.06 -17.87
C ASN A 275 -15.21 1.99 -17.04
N PRO A 276 -15.73 3.12 -16.56
CA PRO A 276 -14.96 4.01 -15.68
C PRO A 276 -14.54 3.24 -14.42
N ILE A 277 -13.25 3.25 -14.09
CA ILE A 277 -12.76 2.70 -12.80
C ILE A 277 -13.36 3.52 -11.65
N LYS A 278 -13.30 4.86 -11.80
CA LYS A 278 -13.83 5.78 -10.81
C LYS A 278 -15.35 5.66 -10.71
N GLY A 279 -15.85 5.47 -9.51
CA GLY A 279 -17.28 5.34 -9.22
C GLY A 279 -17.85 3.92 -9.35
N THR A 280 -17.09 2.95 -9.91
CA THR A 280 -17.51 1.54 -9.99
C THR A 280 -17.21 0.78 -8.71
N PHE A 281 -16.13 1.15 -8.00
CA PHE A 281 -15.66 0.46 -6.81
C PHE A 281 -15.85 1.31 -5.56
N ILE A 282 -15.97 0.63 -4.41
CA ILE A 282 -15.79 1.24 -3.09
C ILE A 282 -14.61 0.59 -2.37
N MET A 283 -14.00 1.34 -1.48
CA MET A 283 -12.98 0.86 -0.57
C MET A 283 -13.61 0.57 0.78
N VAL A 284 -13.37 -0.64 1.29
CA VAL A 284 -13.71 -1.01 2.66
C VAL A 284 -12.43 -1.35 3.42
N MET A 285 -12.41 -1.10 4.72
CA MET A 285 -11.28 -1.41 5.60
C MET A 285 -11.75 -1.99 6.90
N ASN A 286 -10.84 -2.68 7.59
CA ASN A 286 -11.00 -3.06 8.99
C ASN A 286 -9.98 -2.32 9.86
N ASP A 287 -10.44 -1.29 10.55
CA ASP A 287 -9.70 -0.59 11.62
C ASP A 287 -10.48 -0.71 12.94
N PRO A 288 -10.15 -1.68 13.79
CA PRO A 288 -10.89 -1.91 15.04
C PRO A 288 -10.68 -0.82 16.09
N ARG A 289 -9.82 0.17 15.86
CA ARG A 289 -9.66 1.34 16.74
C ARG A 289 -10.79 2.36 16.55
N ARG A 290 -11.53 2.27 15.45
CA ARG A 290 -12.55 3.24 15.03
C ARG A 290 -13.93 2.60 14.96
N PRO A 291 -15.00 3.39 15.18
CA PRO A 291 -16.36 2.92 14.97
C PRO A 291 -16.57 2.30 13.58
N TYR A 292 -17.18 1.13 13.55
CA TYR A 292 -17.65 0.49 12.32
C TYR A 292 -18.86 1.23 11.74
N HIS A 293 -19.21 0.97 10.48
CA HIS A 293 -20.30 1.60 9.73
C HIS A 293 -20.17 3.13 9.67
N LYS A 294 -18.92 3.60 9.64
CA LYS A 294 -18.56 5.00 9.40
C LYS A 294 -17.60 5.10 8.23
N THR A 295 -17.76 6.16 7.49
CA THR A 295 -16.86 6.48 6.38
C THR A 295 -15.75 7.40 6.84
N TYR A 296 -14.54 7.07 6.46
CA TYR A 296 -13.32 7.81 6.76
C TYR A 296 -12.59 8.19 5.48
N GLU A 297 -11.85 9.29 5.52
CA GLU A 297 -11.00 9.75 4.43
C GLU A 297 -9.66 10.19 4.99
N VAL A 298 -8.56 9.70 4.39
CA VAL A 298 -7.21 10.02 4.83
C VAL A 298 -6.72 11.25 4.09
N GLU A 299 -6.36 12.30 4.82
CA GLU A 299 -5.88 13.56 4.26
C GLU A 299 -4.57 13.32 3.49
N TYR A 300 -4.49 13.80 2.25
CA TYR A 300 -3.35 13.65 1.32
C TYR A 300 -3.00 12.22 0.86
N ASP A 301 -3.73 11.18 1.27
CA ASP A 301 -3.54 9.84 0.74
C ASP A 301 -4.16 9.72 -0.66
N ARG A 302 -3.49 10.36 -1.62
CA ARG A 302 -3.82 10.37 -3.04
C ARG A 302 -2.56 10.57 -3.87
N HIS A 303 -2.62 10.23 -5.14
CA HIS A 303 -1.50 10.30 -6.07
C HIS A 303 -1.51 11.59 -6.92
N VAL A 304 -2.68 12.06 -7.24
CA VAL A 304 -2.93 13.25 -8.09
C VAL A 304 -3.46 14.38 -7.22
N TYR A 305 -2.98 15.61 -7.39
CA TYR A 305 -3.40 16.72 -6.53
C TYR A 305 -4.91 16.95 -6.56
N ASP A 306 -5.52 16.91 -7.75
CA ASP A 306 -6.97 17.01 -7.99
C ASP A 306 -7.67 15.63 -7.99
N GLY A 307 -7.00 14.59 -7.50
CA GLY A 307 -7.48 13.23 -7.43
C GLY A 307 -8.27 12.91 -6.17
N THR A 308 -8.45 11.61 -5.95
CA THR A 308 -9.29 11.07 -4.88
C THR A 308 -8.42 10.57 -3.72
N ASN A 309 -8.64 11.09 -2.53
CA ASN A 309 -8.06 10.52 -1.31
C ASN A 309 -8.55 9.08 -1.09
N TRP A 310 -7.78 8.29 -0.34
CA TRP A 310 -8.26 7.02 0.17
C TRP A 310 -9.44 7.26 1.12
N LYS A 311 -10.64 7.01 0.59
CA LYS A 311 -11.90 7.07 1.33
C LYS A 311 -12.42 5.65 1.52
N TYR A 312 -12.75 5.26 2.74
CA TYR A 312 -13.18 3.90 3.04
C TYR A 312 -14.36 3.84 4.01
N LEU A 313 -15.16 2.80 3.87
CA LEU A 313 -16.14 2.39 4.87
C LEU A 313 -15.47 1.40 5.82
N ASN A 314 -15.47 1.71 7.12
CA ASN A 314 -14.91 0.84 8.15
C ASN A 314 -15.93 -0.24 8.53
N LEU A 315 -15.55 -1.51 8.33
CA LEU A 315 -16.42 -2.67 8.56
C LEU A 315 -15.75 -3.73 9.43
N PRO A 316 -16.54 -4.54 10.16
CA PRO A 316 -16.03 -5.75 10.80
C PRO A 316 -15.61 -6.79 9.75
N MET A 317 -14.69 -7.68 10.12
CA MET A 317 -14.07 -8.62 9.18
C MET A 317 -15.07 -9.61 8.55
N ASP A 318 -16.09 -10.02 9.29
CA ASP A 318 -17.12 -10.94 8.77
C ASP A 318 -17.96 -10.31 7.65
N GLU A 319 -18.22 -9.00 7.70
CA GLU A 319 -18.90 -8.28 6.62
C GLU A 319 -17.98 -8.11 5.41
N ILE A 320 -16.71 -7.78 5.61
CA ILE A 320 -15.71 -7.72 4.53
C ILE A 320 -15.58 -9.08 3.85
N ALA A 321 -15.55 -10.18 4.63
CA ALA A 321 -15.48 -11.53 4.10
C ALA A 321 -16.71 -11.88 3.22
N LYS A 322 -17.92 -11.48 3.61
CA LYS A 322 -19.14 -11.67 2.81
C LYS A 322 -19.06 -10.96 1.46
N LEU A 323 -18.57 -9.71 1.42
CA LEU A 323 -18.35 -8.97 0.17
C LEU A 323 -17.31 -9.65 -0.72
N ALA A 324 -16.21 -10.10 -0.13
CA ALA A 324 -15.16 -10.83 -0.82
C ALA A 324 -15.66 -12.14 -1.42
N ILE A 325 -16.39 -12.96 -0.64
CA ILE A 325 -16.98 -14.23 -1.10
C ILE A 325 -17.96 -13.99 -2.25
N ALA A 326 -18.84 -12.99 -2.16
CA ALA A 326 -19.79 -12.65 -3.21
C ALA A 326 -19.08 -12.29 -4.53
N SER A 327 -18.00 -11.49 -4.45
CA SER A 327 -17.18 -11.13 -5.61
C SER A 327 -16.50 -12.34 -6.23
N LEU A 328 -15.85 -13.18 -5.42
CA LEU A 328 -15.13 -14.37 -5.90
C LEU A 328 -16.05 -15.40 -6.53
N LYS A 329 -17.24 -15.62 -5.99
CA LYS A 329 -18.26 -16.53 -6.56
C LYS A 329 -18.70 -16.09 -7.96
N ASP A 330 -18.66 -14.79 -8.27
CA ASP A 330 -18.92 -14.25 -9.62
C ASP A 330 -17.63 -14.12 -10.48
N GLY A 331 -16.52 -14.73 -10.06
CA GLY A 331 -15.25 -14.73 -10.80
C GLY A 331 -14.48 -13.40 -10.78
N LYS A 332 -14.84 -12.46 -9.88
CA LYS A 332 -14.19 -11.16 -9.75
C LYS A 332 -13.00 -11.23 -8.80
N LYS A 333 -11.82 -10.86 -9.29
CA LYS A 333 -10.64 -10.58 -8.44
C LYS A 333 -10.77 -9.21 -7.78
N MET A 334 -10.11 -9.04 -6.64
CA MET A 334 -10.16 -7.79 -5.87
C MET A 334 -8.76 -7.35 -5.45
N TYR A 335 -8.54 -6.03 -5.48
CA TYR A 335 -7.40 -5.43 -4.77
C TYR A 335 -7.61 -5.58 -3.27
N SER A 336 -6.57 -6.00 -2.56
CA SER A 336 -6.56 -6.15 -1.10
C SER A 336 -5.19 -5.83 -0.53
N SER A 337 -5.10 -5.45 0.75
CA SER A 337 -3.82 -5.19 1.39
C SER A 337 -3.71 -5.77 2.78
N TYR A 338 -2.48 -6.06 3.19
CA TYR A 338 -2.15 -6.87 4.36
C TYR A 338 -0.88 -6.39 5.05
N ASP A 339 -0.71 -6.77 6.31
CA ASP A 339 0.60 -6.82 6.94
C ASP A 339 1.27 -8.16 6.62
N VAL A 340 1.81 -8.25 5.41
CA VAL A 340 2.24 -9.51 4.80
C VAL A 340 3.40 -10.17 5.54
N GLY A 341 4.22 -9.38 6.26
CA GLY A 341 5.40 -9.89 6.96
C GLY A 341 5.10 -10.66 8.25
N LYS A 342 3.89 -10.51 8.79
CA LYS A 342 3.53 -11.11 10.07
C LYS A 342 3.20 -12.60 9.92
N GLN A 343 3.91 -13.44 10.67
CA GLN A 343 3.65 -14.88 10.72
C GLN A 343 3.61 -15.56 9.33
N PHE A 344 4.47 -15.09 8.41
CA PHE A 344 4.51 -15.53 7.01
C PHE A 344 5.68 -16.51 6.76
N ASP A 345 5.37 -17.76 6.42
CA ASP A 345 6.34 -18.70 5.89
C ASP A 345 6.58 -18.44 4.41
N ARG A 346 7.63 -17.67 4.13
CA ARG A 346 7.98 -17.22 2.76
C ARG A 346 8.28 -18.40 1.83
N GLU A 347 8.89 -19.45 2.32
CA GLU A 347 9.30 -20.62 1.54
C GLU A 347 8.07 -21.38 1.01
N ARG A 348 7.07 -21.60 1.86
CA ARG A 348 5.82 -22.26 1.49
C ARG A 348 4.82 -21.31 0.81
N GLY A 349 4.98 -20.00 0.96
CA GLY A 349 3.96 -19.02 0.57
C GLY A 349 2.69 -19.16 1.41
N PHE A 350 2.86 -19.37 2.72
CA PHE A 350 1.77 -19.66 3.64
C PHE A 350 1.76 -18.72 4.85
N SER A 351 0.63 -18.16 5.18
CA SER A 351 0.40 -17.28 6.32
C SER A 351 -0.61 -17.88 7.29
N ASP A 352 -0.21 -18.02 8.55
CA ASP A 352 -1.07 -18.43 9.64
C ASP A 352 -0.60 -17.78 10.94
N THR A 353 -1.51 -17.42 11.85
CA THR A 353 -1.18 -16.74 13.12
C THR A 353 -0.23 -17.53 14.04
N GLU A 354 -0.04 -18.79 13.76
CA GLU A 354 0.78 -19.72 14.56
C GLU A 354 1.92 -20.35 13.76
N ASN A 355 2.34 -19.75 12.62
CA ASN A 355 3.49 -20.26 11.86
C ASN A 355 4.79 -20.25 12.66
N TYR A 356 4.92 -19.31 13.61
CA TYR A 356 6.11 -19.15 14.45
C TYR A 356 5.71 -19.02 15.91
N ASP A 357 6.25 -19.88 16.76
CA ASP A 357 6.04 -19.87 18.21
C ASP A 357 7.17 -19.16 18.95
N TYR A 358 7.22 -17.84 18.81
CA TYR A 358 8.16 -17.00 19.54
C TYR A 358 7.89 -17.00 21.05
N ALA A 359 6.63 -17.24 21.45
CA ALA A 359 6.24 -17.24 22.85
C ALA A 359 6.92 -18.36 23.63
N SER A 360 6.87 -19.59 23.11
CA SER A 360 7.58 -20.73 23.68
C SER A 360 9.09 -20.58 23.59
N LEU A 361 9.60 -20.07 22.46
CA LEU A 361 11.04 -19.88 22.24
C LEU A 361 11.67 -18.95 23.29
N PHE A 362 10.99 -17.84 23.63
CA PHE A 362 11.50 -16.86 24.59
C PHE A 362 10.84 -16.92 25.97
N SER A 363 9.99 -17.92 26.23
CA SER A 363 9.26 -18.09 27.49
C SER A 363 8.54 -16.80 27.92
N THR A 364 7.83 -16.15 26.97
CA THR A 364 7.10 -14.90 27.19
C THR A 364 5.76 -14.92 26.42
N THR A 365 5.06 -13.78 26.36
CA THR A 365 3.81 -13.67 25.61
C THR A 365 3.82 -12.43 24.71
N PHE A 366 3.03 -12.47 23.63
CA PHE A 366 2.82 -11.35 22.71
C PHE A 366 1.30 -11.06 22.58
N PRO A 367 0.68 -10.50 23.62
CA PRO A 367 -0.80 -10.51 23.77
C PRO A 367 -1.54 -9.36 23.04
N MET A 368 -0.84 -8.51 22.28
CA MET A 368 -1.50 -7.39 21.60
C MET A 368 -2.52 -7.89 20.58
N ASN A 369 -3.75 -7.39 20.66
CA ASN A 369 -4.76 -7.55 19.63
C ASN A 369 -4.49 -6.64 18.43
N LYS A 370 -5.29 -6.76 17.35
CA LYS A 370 -5.14 -5.97 16.13
C LYS A 370 -5.18 -4.45 16.38
N ALA A 371 -6.09 -3.98 17.26
CA ALA A 371 -6.20 -2.56 17.57
C ALA A 371 -4.95 -2.03 18.29
N ASP A 372 -4.43 -2.79 19.26
CA ASP A 372 -3.23 -2.43 20.01
C ASP A 372 -1.99 -2.40 19.09
N ARG A 373 -1.83 -3.41 18.22
CA ARG A 373 -0.73 -3.45 17.26
C ARG A 373 -0.73 -2.25 16.32
N ILE A 374 -1.90 -1.86 15.80
CA ILE A 374 -2.02 -0.68 14.96
C ILE A 374 -1.67 0.59 15.76
N ALA A 375 -2.24 0.75 16.95
CA ALA A 375 -2.03 1.94 17.78
C ALA A 375 -0.55 2.16 18.18
N THR A 376 0.24 1.10 18.21
CA THR A 376 1.66 1.10 18.61
C THR A 376 2.63 0.96 17.44
N PHE A 377 2.18 1.11 16.19
CA PHE A 377 2.97 0.93 14.96
C PHE A 377 3.58 -0.48 14.80
N ASP A 378 3.05 -1.49 15.49
CA ASP A 378 3.50 -2.88 15.32
C ASP A 378 2.86 -3.55 14.10
N SER A 379 1.72 -3.05 13.59
CA SER A 379 1.05 -3.59 12.41
C SER A 379 0.39 -2.49 11.59
N GLY A 380 0.47 -2.62 10.27
CA GLY A 380 -0.12 -1.71 9.30
C GLY A 380 -0.30 -2.36 7.93
N SER A 381 -0.82 -1.60 6.97
CA SER A 381 -1.01 -2.06 5.60
C SER A 381 0.30 -1.94 4.82
N THR A 382 1.12 -2.98 4.81
CA THR A 382 2.49 -2.95 4.24
C THR A 382 2.57 -3.43 2.79
N HIS A 383 1.58 -4.20 2.30
CA HIS A 383 1.67 -4.80 0.97
C HIS A 383 0.30 -5.06 0.35
N ALA A 384 0.15 -4.64 -0.91
CA ALA A 384 -1.05 -4.90 -1.71
C ALA A 384 -0.89 -6.17 -2.54
N MET A 385 -1.95 -6.99 -2.57
CA MET A 385 -2.04 -8.22 -3.36
C MET A 385 -3.43 -8.34 -3.97
N THR A 386 -3.60 -9.30 -4.88
CA THR A 386 -4.89 -9.53 -5.55
C THR A 386 -5.58 -10.75 -4.96
N LEU A 387 -6.73 -10.57 -4.32
CA LEU A 387 -7.53 -11.65 -3.76
C LEU A 387 -8.18 -12.44 -4.88
N THR A 388 -7.94 -13.78 -4.93
CA THR A 388 -8.26 -14.63 -6.08
C THR A 388 -9.06 -15.89 -5.74
N ALA A 389 -9.03 -16.35 -4.50
CA ALA A 389 -9.76 -17.56 -4.12
C ALA A 389 -10.12 -17.57 -2.63
N VAL A 390 -11.15 -18.34 -2.30
CA VAL A 390 -11.56 -18.70 -0.94
C VAL A 390 -11.97 -20.17 -0.90
N ASP A 391 -11.59 -20.83 0.18
CA ASP A 391 -12.14 -22.16 0.50
C ASP A 391 -13.19 -22.01 1.59
N LEU A 392 -14.34 -22.63 1.40
CA LEU A 392 -15.49 -22.53 2.27
C LEU A 392 -15.82 -23.89 2.89
N ASP A 393 -16.27 -23.87 4.14
CA ASP A 393 -16.87 -25.04 4.79
C ASP A 393 -18.27 -25.33 4.25
N ASN A 394 -18.91 -26.37 4.77
CA ASN A 394 -20.25 -26.78 4.36
C ASN A 394 -21.34 -25.76 4.71
N GLU A 395 -21.10 -24.91 5.69
CA GLU A 395 -21.98 -23.81 6.11
C GLU A 395 -21.73 -22.52 5.29
N GLY A 396 -20.67 -22.51 4.47
CA GLY A 396 -20.28 -21.35 3.63
C GLY A 396 -19.37 -20.34 4.34
N ASN A 397 -18.79 -20.70 5.49
CA ASN A 397 -17.82 -19.85 6.19
C ASN A 397 -16.42 -20.03 5.57
N PRO A 398 -15.60 -18.98 5.53
CA PRO A 398 -14.27 -19.08 4.97
C PRO A 398 -13.29 -19.83 5.90
N ILE A 399 -12.58 -20.81 5.33
CA ILE A 399 -11.50 -21.56 5.99
C ILE A 399 -10.17 -20.90 5.71
N LYS A 400 -9.90 -20.61 4.44
CA LYS A 400 -8.64 -20.03 3.96
C LYS A 400 -8.84 -19.21 2.69
N TRP A 401 -7.86 -18.37 2.37
CA TRP A 401 -7.86 -17.45 1.23
C TRP A 401 -6.60 -17.61 0.41
N LYS A 402 -6.66 -17.20 -0.86
CA LYS A 402 -5.49 -17.12 -1.73
C LYS A 402 -5.40 -15.75 -2.39
N VAL A 403 -4.21 -15.21 -2.39
CA VAL A 403 -3.87 -13.97 -3.10
C VAL A 403 -2.78 -14.20 -4.13
N GLU A 404 -2.92 -13.56 -5.26
CA GLU A 404 -1.87 -13.43 -6.27
C GLU A 404 -0.92 -12.31 -5.84
N ASN A 405 0.37 -12.65 -5.70
CA ASN A 405 1.42 -11.73 -5.28
C ASN A 405 2.20 -11.21 -6.50
N SER A 406 2.99 -10.16 -6.30
CA SER A 406 3.81 -9.51 -7.31
C SER A 406 5.33 -9.73 -7.12
N TRP A 407 5.73 -10.91 -6.62
CA TRP A 407 7.14 -11.24 -6.40
C TRP A 407 7.67 -12.30 -7.38
N GLY A 408 6.95 -12.53 -8.49
CA GLY A 408 7.29 -13.52 -9.50
C GLY A 408 6.73 -14.92 -9.19
N ALA A 409 6.58 -15.71 -10.24
CA ALA A 409 5.91 -17.02 -10.20
C ALA A 409 6.65 -18.08 -9.36
N THR A 410 7.94 -17.91 -9.10
CA THR A 410 8.76 -18.86 -8.34
C THR A 410 8.76 -18.59 -6.84
N ASN A 411 8.18 -17.49 -6.37
CA ASN A 411 8.08 -17.15 -4.95
C ASN A 411 6.75 -17.64 -4.37
N GLY A 412 6.79 -18.13 -3.14
CA GLY A 412 5.63 -18.67 -2.46
C GLY A 412 5.02 -19.87 -3.20
N HIS A 413 3.70 -20.06 -3.09
CA HIS A 413 3.00 -21.12 -3.79
C HIS A 413 2.65 -20.68 -5.23
N GLN A 414 3.55 -20.94 -6.20
CA GLN A 414 3.37 -20.58 -7.62
C GLN A 414 3.06 -19.07 -7.83
N GLY A 415 3.74 -18.19 -7.09
CA GLY A 415 3.52 -16.74 -7.12
C GLY A 415 2.35 -16.24 -6.27
N CYS A 416 1.69 -17.13 -5.53
CA CYS A 416 0.58 -16.82 -4.63
C CYS A 416 0.97 -17.00 -3.16
N ILE A 417 0.17 -16.41 -2.30
CA ILE A 417 0.19 -16.66 -0.84
C ILE A 417 -1.16 -17.26 -0.46
N ILE A 418 -1.12 -18.36 0.27
CA ILE A 418 -2.27 -18.99 0.91
C ILE A 418 -2.28 -18.54 2.37
N MET A 419 -3.43 -18.16 2.89
CA MET A 419 -3.58 -17.72 4.27
C MET A 419 -4.81 -18.31 4.92
N THR A 420 -4.70 -18.71 6.19
CA THR A 420 -5.85 -19.15 6.96
C THR A 420 -6.83 -18.00 7.23
N ASN A 421 -8.08 -18.31 7.49
CA ASN A 421 -9.07 -17.27 7.80
C ASN A 421 -8.73 -16.51 9.10
N ARG A 422 -8.12 -17.18 10.10
CA ARG A 422 -7.68 -16.51 11.33
C ARG A 422 -6.57 -15.49 11.03
N TRP A 423 -5.63 -15.79 10.14
CA TRP A 423 -4.61 -14.83 9.72
C TRP A 423 -5.21 -13.68 8.90
N PHE A 424 -6.12 -13.99 7.98
CA PHE A 424 -6.83 -12.98 7.19
C PHE A 424 -7.54 -11.97 8.09
N ASN A 425 -8.22 -12.41 9.15
CA ASN A 425 -8.91 -11.54 10.08
C ASN A 425 -7.96 -10.61 10.85
N GLU A 426 -6.77 -11.10 11.20
CA GLU A 426 -5.78 -10.34 11.99
C GLU A 426 -4.97 -9.36 11.16
N TYR A 427 -4.63 -9.69 9.90
CA TYR A 427 -3.62 -8.95 9.14
C TYR A 427 -4.11 -8.38 7.81
N MET A 428 -5.37 -8.58 7.44
CA MET A 428 -5.99 -7.92 6.31
C MET A 428 -6.52 -6.54 6.74
N PHE A 429 -6.28 -5.51 5.89
CA PHE A 429 -6.72 -4.14 6.17
C PHE A 429 -7.68 -3.59 5.11
N ARG A 430 -7.36 -3.69 3.82
CA ARG A 430 -8.07 -3.02 2.73
C ARG A 430 -8.65 -4.02 1.74
N LEU A 431 -9.88 -3.76 1.28
CA LEU A 431 -10.49 -4.43 0.15
C LEU A 431 -11.13 -3.38 -0.77
N VAL A 432 -10.90 -3.52 -2.07
CA VAL A 432 -11.62 -2.74 -3.09
C VAL A 432 -12.61 -3.67 -3.77
N VAL A 433 -13.88 -3.34 -3.65
CA VAL A 433 -14.99 -4.18 -4.12
C VAL A 433 -15.88 -3.42 -5.09
N ASP A 434 -16.35 -4.11 -6.15
CA ASP A 434 -17.31 -3.56 -7.10
C ASP A 434 -18.66 -3.35 -6.41
N LYS A 435 -19.26 -2.16 -6.59
CA LYS A 435 -20.53 -1.75 -5.98
C LYS A 435 -21.66 -2.75 -6.15
N LYS A 436 -21.65 -3.53 -7.23
CA LYS A 436 -22.70 -4.52 -7.50
C LYS A 436 -22.76 -5.67 -6.46
N TYR A 437 -21.67 -5.90 -5.70
CA TYR A 437 -21.61 -6.90 -4.63
C TYR A 437 -21.88 -6.32 -3.25
N VAL A 438 -22.07 -4.99 -3.17
CA VAL A 438 -22.23 -4.27 -1.91
C VAL A 438 -23.72 -4.01 -1.67
N PRO A 439 -24.28 -4.39 -0.50
CA PRO A 439 -25.65 -4.06 -0.15
C PRO A 439 -25.89 -2.53 -0.19
N GLU A 440 -27.11 -2.14 -0.62
CA GLU A 440 -27.49 -0.72 -0.76
C GLU A 440 -27.33 0.06 0.55
N THR A 441 -27.54 -0.58 1.69
CA THR A 441 -27.33 0.00 3.03
C THR A 441 -25.88 0.45 3.22
N LEU A 442 -24.92 -0.42 2.87
CA LEU A 442 -23.49 -0.10 2.97
C LEU A 442 -23.05 0.94 1.92
N LEU A 443 -23.66 0.95 0.73
CA LEU A 443 -23.41 2.01 -0.26
C LEU A 443 -23.86 3.37 0.26
N LYS A 444 -25.02 3.45 0.91
CA LYS A 444 -25.50 4.69 1.56
C LYS A 444 -24.60 5.13 2.70
N GLU A 445 -24.06 4.20 3.47
CA GLU A 445 -23.07 4.50 4.52
C GLU A 445 -21.76 5.04 3.91
N PHE A 446 -21.28 4.45 2.82
CA PHE A 446 -20.08 4.92 2.12
C PHE A 446 -20.24 6.32 1.55
N GLU A 447 -21.45 6.73 1.15
CA GLU A 447 -21.73 8.06 0.59
C GLU A 447 -21.87 9.16 1.66
N GLN A 448 -21.89 8.81 2.94
CA GLN A 448 -21.93 9.80 4.03
C GLN A 448 -20.68 10.69 4.00
N LYS A 449 -20.81 11.89 4.61
CA LYS A 449 -19.67 12.78 4.80
C LYS A 449 -18.58 12.05 5.60
N PRO A 450 -17.36 11.91 5.08
CA PRO A 450 -16.32 11.17 5.76
C PRO A 450 -15.80 11.91 7.00
N LEU A 451 -15.37 11.14 7.98
CA LEU A 451 -14.54 11.60 9.07
C LEU A 451 -13.10 11.66 8.60
N MET A 452 -12.45 12.82 8.78
CA MET A 452 -11.08 13.01 8.32
C MET A 452 -10.09 12.31 9.26
N VAL A 453 -9.12 11.63 8.67
CA VAL A 453 -7.99 10.98 9.34
C VAL A 453 -6.71 11.70 8.92
N THR A 454 -5.83 11.97 9.86
CA THR A 454 -4.56 12.62 9.55
C THR A 454 -3.60 11.65 8.86
N PRO A 455 -2.69 12.13 8.00
CA PRO A 455 -1.73 11.27 7.30
C PRO A 455 -0.71 10.62 8.24
N GLU A 456 -0.52 11.16 9.44
CA GLU A 456 0.40 10.60 10.44
C GLU A 456 -0.24 9.49 11.29
N ASP A 457 -1.48 9.09 10.99
CA ASP A 457 -2.11 7.97 11.69
C ASP A 457 -1.29 6.68 11.52
N PRO A 458 -1.07 5.90 12.59
CA PRO A 458 -0.23 4.70 12.56
C PRO A 458 -0.57 3.69 11.46
N LEU A 459 -1.85 3.61 11.05
CA LEU A 459 -2.28 2.67 10.00
C LEU A 459 -1.86 3.11 8.59
N PHE A 460 -1.55 4.40 8.39
CA PHE A 460 -1.27 4.99 7.08
C PHE A 460 0.15 5.56 6.97
N SER A 461 0.91 5.60 8.05
CA SER A 461 2.25 6.19 8.08
C SER A 461 3.24 5.51 7.12
N ASP A 462 3.06 4.25 6.80
CA ASP A 462 3.93 3.48 5.90
C ASP A 462 3.50 3.58 4.41
N ASP A 463 2.34 4.13 4.13
CA ASP A 463 1.83 4.32 2.76
C ASP A 463 2.40 5.56 2.07
N MET A 464 3.06 6.45 2.84
CA MET A 464 3.44 7.79 2.40
C MET A 464 4.94 8.07 2.42
#